data_b909a9292e548dafb3e859f88deb3f77
#
_entry.id   b909a9292e548dafb3e859f88deb3f77
#
_cell.length_a   1.000
_cell.length_b   1.000
_cell.length_c   1.000
_cell.angle_alpha   90.00
_cell.angle_beta   90.00
_cell.angle_gamma   90.00
#
_symmetry.space_group_name_H-M   'P 1'
#
loop_
_entity.id
_entity.type
_entity.pdbx_description
1 polymer ?
#
loop_
_entity_poly.entity_id
_entity_poly.type
_entity_poly.pdbx_seq_one_letter_code
_entity_poly.pdbx_strand_id
1 'polypeptide(L)'
;MESAVKPRVLIVDDSWSMRQTLRLLLAPDFDCTLAENGLSALEQARQSPPDIIVSDVNMDGMDGYELCRRVRAEPPLQNVPFLLISGHAPRPDMPDAADAYLTKPVPPAVLIARLHELLQPHLLAAARS
;
A
#
# COMPACT_ATOMS: atom_id res chain seq x y z
N MET A 1 27.54 -11.87 -7.40
CA MET A 1 26.78 -10.75 -7.06
C MET A 1 25.37 -11.14 -6.60
N GLU A 2 24.90 -10.44 -5.71
CA GLU A 2 23.58 -10.75 -5.25
C GLU A 2 22.57 -9.94 -6.01
N SER A 3 21.40 -10.48 -6.14
CA SER A 3 20.31 -9.76 -6.72
C SER A 3 19.78 -8.78 -5.68
N ALA A 4 19.37 -7.63 -6.14
CA ALA A 4 18.72 -6.68 -5.27
C ALA A 4 17.40 -7.27 -4.78
N VAL A 5 17.15 -7.14 -3.49
CA VAL A 5 15.87 -7.53 -2.93
C VAL A 5 14.87 -6.42 -3.24
N LYS A 6 13.80 -6.76 -3.94
CA LYS A 6 12.75 -5.79 -4.25
C LYS A 6 11.92 -5.51 -3.02
N PRO A 7 11.51 -4.25 -2.82
CA PRO A 7 10.57 -3.95 -1.76
C PRO A 7 9.26 -4.70 -1.97
N ARG A 8 8.64 -5.09 -0.87
CA ARG A 8 7.41 -5.85 -0.90
C ARG A 8 6.21 -4.92 -0.77
N VAL A 9 5.32 -4.99 -1.76
CA VAL A 9 4.11 -4.18 -1.81
C VAL A 9 2.90 -5.09 -1.62
N LEU A 10 2.03 -4.73 -0.68
CA LEU A 10 0.74 -5.39 -0.53
C LEU A 10 -0.31 -4.54 -1.25
N ILE A 11 -0.91 -5.10 -2.29
CA ILE A 11 -1.93 -4.44 -3.10
C ILE A 11 -3.30 -4.90 -2.63
N VAL A 12 -4.14 -3.96 -2.21
CA VAL A 12 -5.48 -4.25 -1.68
C VAL A 12 -6.53 -3.59 -2.56
N ASP A 13 -7.35 -4.39 -3.22
CA ASP A 13 -8.40 -3.90 -4.10
C ASP A 13 -9.41 -5.02 -4.28
N ASP A 14 -10.71 -4.73 -4.23
CA ASP A 14 -11.73 -5.76 -4.38
C ASP A 14 -11.98 -6.14 -5.84
N SER A 15 -11.40 -5.41 -6.79
CA SER A 15 -11.48 -5.74 -8.21
C SER A 15 -10.35 -6.65 -8.62
N TRP A 16 -10.69 -7.85 -9.09
CA TRP A 16 -9.68 -8.81 -9.55
C TRP A 16 -8.81 -8.21 -10.66
N SER A 17 -9.47 -7.57 -11.63
CA SER A 17 -8.74 -7.03 -12.77
C SER A 17 -7.80 -5.90 -12.35
N MET A 18 -8.21 -5.07 -11.40
CA MET A 18 -7.36 -3.99 -10.91
C MET A 18 -6.14 -4.55 -10.16
N ARG A 19 -6.36 -5.59 -9.33
CA ARG A 19 -5.24 -6.24 -8.63
C ARG A 19 -4.21 -6.76 -9.64
N GLN A 20 -4.67 -7.44 -10.68
CA GLN A 20 -3.76 -8.00 -11.68
C GLN A 20 -3.05 -6.90 -12.47
N THR A 21 -3.76 -5.83 -12.81
CA THR A 21 -3.17 -4.70 -13.52
C THR A 21 -2.06 -4.07 -12.69
N LEU A 22 -2.34 -3.78 -11.42
CA LEU A 22 -1.34 -3.18 -10.54
C LEU A 22 -0.14 -4.11 -10.35
N ARG A 23 -0.39 -5.41 -10.19
CA ARG A 23 0.70 -6.36 -10.04
C ARG A 23 1.62 -6.35 -11.27
N LEU A 24 1.04 -6.34 -12.46
CA LEU A 24 1.84 -6.32 -13.69
C LEU A 24 2.65 -5.03 -13.82
N LEU A 25 2.03 -3.89 -13.46
CA LEU A 25 2.72 -2.60 -13.54
C LEU A 25 3.85 -2.48 -12.55
N LEU A 26 3.70 -3.06 -11.36
CA LEU A 26 4.66 -2.90 -10.28
C LEU A 26 5.70 -4.02 -10.22
N ALA A 27 5.45 -5.16 -10.85
CA ALA A 27 6.33 -6.32 -10.75
C ALA A 27 7.80 -6.05 -11.12
N PRO A 28 8.12 -5.19 -12.11
CA PRO A 28 9.54 -4.95 -12.41
C PRO A 28 10.31 -4.36 -11.23
N ASP A 29 9.65 -3.54 -10.40
CA ASP A 29 10.31 -2.82 -9.31
C ASP A 29 9.99 -3.38 -7.93
N PHE A 30 8.90 -4.13 -7.79
CA PHE A 30 8.40 -4.55 -6.50
C PHE A 30 8.00 -6.01 -6.49
N ASP A 31 8.12 -6.63 -5.32
CA ASP A 31 7.59 -7.96 -5.06
C ASP A 31 6.17 -7.78 -4.52
N CYS A 32 5.17 -8.17 -5.31
CA CYS A 32 3.77 -7.84 -5.02
C CYS A 32 3.03 -9.01 -4.42
N THR A 33 2.27 -8.75 -3.35
CA THR A 33 1.25 -9.67 -2.85
C THR A 33 -0.10 -8.98 -2.99
N LEU A 34 -1.15 -9.78 -3.07
CA LEU A 34 -2.49 -9.27 -3.39
C LEU A 34 -3.48 -9.65 -2.31
N ALA A 35 -4.37 -8.73 -1.96
CA ALA A 35 -5.47 -9.00 -1.06
C ALA A 35 -6.76 -8.45 -1.66
N GLU A 36 -7.84 -9.19 -1.54
CA GLU A 36 -9.11 -8.81 -2.14
C GLU A 36 -10.01 -7.99 -1.22
N ASN A 37 -9.64 -7.88 0.05
CA ASN A 37 -10.41 -7.09 1.02
C ASN A 37 -9.53 -6.74 2.20
N GLY A 38 -10.07 -5.88 3.08
CA GLY A 38 -9.31 -5.40 4.22
C GLY A 38 -8.93 -6.48 5.23
N LEU A 39 -9.82 -7.44 5.48
CA LEU A 39 -9.52 -8.53 6.41
C LEU A 39 -8.37 -9.39 5.90
N SER A 40 -8.43 -9.77 4.64
CA SER A 40 -7.36 -10.55 4.03
C SER A 40 -6.04 -9.79 4.07
N ALA A 41 -6.09 -8.48 3.82
CA ALA A 41 -4.89 -7.64 3.87
C ALA A 41 -4.27 -7.62 5.26
N LEU A 42 -5.11 -7.46 6.30
CA LEU A 42 -4.61 -7.48 7.68
C LEU A 42 -3.97 -8.82 8.03
N GLU A 43 -4.61 -9.91 7.65
CA GLU A 43 -4.08 -11.23 7.94
C GLU A 43 -2.73 -11.45 7.26
N GLN A 44 -2.63 -11.08 6.00
CA GLN A 44 -1.37 -11.20 5.27
C GLN A 44 -0.28 -10.34 5.88
N ALA A 45 -0.62 -9.09 6.22
CA ALA A 45 0.34 -8.16 6.79
C ALA A 45 0.83 -8.64 8.16
N ARG A 46 -0.03 -9.24 8.96
CA ARG A 46 0.37 -9.80 10.25
C ARG A 46 1.34 -10.95 10.09
N GLN A 47 1.10 -11.83 9.12
CA GLN A 47 1.96 -12.99 8.88
C GLN A 47 3.29 -12.58 8.29
N SER A 48 3.29 -11.59 7.40
CA SER A 48 4.49 -11.18 6.69
C SER A 48 4.38 -9.68 6.38
N PRO A 49 4.84 -8.83 7.30
CA PRO A 49 4.70 -7.38 7.12
C PRO A 49 5.31 -6.91 5.81
N PRO A 50 4.53 -6.17 5.00
CA PRO A 50 5.07 -5.63 3.75
C PRO A 50 5.89 -4.38 4.01
N ASP A 51 6.62 -3.92 3.00
CA ASP A 51 7.35 -2.67 3.08
C ASP A 51 6.45 -1.47 2.83
N ILE A 52 5.35 -1.66 2.09
CA ILE A 52 4.38 -0.61 1.81
C ILE A 52 3.05 -1.25 1.44
N ILE A 53 1.96 -0.57 1.76
CA ILE A 53 0.61 -1.00 1.41
C ILE A 53 -0.01 0.01 0.44
N VAL A 54 -0.58 -0.49 -0.66
CA VAL A 54 -1.37 0.30 -1.60
C VAL A 54 -2.79 -0.22 -1.55
N SER A 55 -3.74 0.63 -1.16
CA SER A 55 -5.12 0.19 -1.00
C SER A 55 -6.09 1.12 -1.71
N ASP A 56 -7.06 0.51 -2.38
CA ASP A 56 -8.23 1.25 -2.83
C ASP A 56 -9.02 1.72 -1.60
N VAL A 57 -9.68 2.87 -1.71
CA VAL A 57 -10.54 3.35 -0.63
C VAL A 57 -11.88 2.62 -0.66
N ASN A 58 -12.49 2.50 -1.84
CA ASN A 58 -13.84 1.98 -1.96
C ASN A 58 -13.82 0.48 -2.14
N MET A 59 -14.07 -0.24 -1.04
CA MET A 59 -14.16 -1.70 -1.02
C MET A 59 -15.35 -2.11 -0.16
N ASP A 60 -15.93 -3.25 -0.49
CA ASP A 60 -17.04 -3.77 0.32
C ASP A 60 -16.52 -4.20 1.70
N GLY A 61 -17.35 -3.96 2.71
CA GLY A 61 -16.97 -4.26 4.08
C GLY A 61 -16.00 -3.21 4.60
N MET A 62 -14.79 -3.61 4.93
CA MET A 62 -13.77 -2.69 5.41
C MET A 62 -13.22 -1.89 4.24
N ASP A 63 -13.38 -0.56 4.26
CA ASP A 63 -12.82 0.28 3.21
C ASP A 63 -11.34 0.59 3.50
N GLY A 64 -10.69 1.31 2.57
CA GLY A 64 -9.27 1.62 2.71
C GLY A 64 -8.95 2.51 3.89
N TYR A 65 -9.87 3.39 4.27
CA TYR A 65 -9.68 4.26 5.44
C TYR A 65 -9.64 3.43 6.72
N GLU A 66 -10.59 2.51 6.85
CA GLU A 66 -10.63 1.65 8.02
C GLU A 66 -9.41 0.73 8.07
N LEU A 67 -9.02 0.19 6.92
CA LEU A 67 -7.82 -0.65 6.86
C LEU A 67 -6.60 0.12 7.35
N CYS A 68 -6.44 1.36 6.91
CA CYS A 68 -5.34 2.20 7.35
C CYS A 68 -5.34 2.40 8.86
N ARG A 69 -6.51 2.70 9.44
CA ARG A 69 -6.63 2.87 10.89
C ARG A 69 -6.24 1.60 11.62
N ARG A 70 -6.65 0.45 11.13
CA ARG A 70 -6.34 -0.83 11.77
C ARG A 70 -4.86 -1.18 11.68
N VAL A 71 -4.24 -0.88 10.54
CA VAL A 71 -2.80 -1.08 10.39
C VAL A 71 -2.03 -0.24 11.40
N ARG A 72 -2.43 1.01 11.56
CA ARG A 72 -1.78 1.92 12.51
C ARG A 72 -1.97 1.50 13.97
N ALA A 73 -3.03 0.77 14.25
CA ALA A 73 -3.32 0.32 15.62
C ALA A 73 -2.50 -0.91 16.03
N GLU A 74 -1.86 -1.59 15.09
CA GLU A 74 -1.07 -2.79 15.40
C GLU A 74 0.41 -2.44 15.43
N PRO A 75 1.09 -2.60 16.57
CA PRO A 75 2.49 -2.18 16.69
C PRO A 75 3.42 -2.70 15.61
N PRO A 76 3.36 -3.98 15.19
CA PRO A 76 4.26 -4.44 14.14
C PRO A 76 4.03 -3.78 12.78
N LEU A 77 2.86 -3.16 12.58
CA LEU A 77 2.47 -2.59 11.30
C LEU A 77 2.36 -1.06 11.33
N GLN A 78 2.49 -0.46 12.50
CA GLN A 78 2.12 0.95 12.66
C GLN A 78 2.99 1.91 11.85
N ASN A 79 4.18 1.50 11.46
CA ASN A 79 5.10 2.34 10.68
C ASN A 79 5.18 1.96 9.20
N VAL A 80 4.38 1.00 8.75
CA VAL A 80 4.37 0.62 7.34
C VAL A 80 3.76 1.75 6.52
N PRO A 81 4.45 2.29 5.51
CA PRO A 81 3.87 3.33 4.67
C PRO A 81 2.56 2.85 4.03
N PHE A 82 1.59 3.75 3.95
CA PHE A 82 0.24 3.42 3.48
C PHE A 82 -0.20 4.44 2.43
N LEU A 83 -0.45 3.96 1.21
CA LEU A 83 -0.90 4.80 0.10
C LEU A 83 -2.34 4.43 -0.27
N LEU A 84 -3.22 5.41 -0.28
CA LEU A 84 -4.62 5.23 -0.66
C LEU A 84 -4.85 5.70 -2.09
N ILE A 85 -5.68 4.96 -2.81
CA ILE A 85 -6.07 5.31 -4.18
C ILE A 85 -7.59 5.31 -4.25
N SER A 86 -8.17 6.35 -4.86
CA SER A 86 -9.62 6.43 -5.00
C SER A 86 -10.01 7.20 -6.25
N GLY A 87 -11.20 6.93 -6.77
CA GLY A 87 -11.79 7.70 -7.85
C GLY A 87 -12.36 9.04 -7.40
N HIS A 88 -12.29 9.34 -6.09
CA HIS A 88 -12.90 10.52 -5.50
C HIS A 88 -11.88 11.28 -4.67
N ALA A 89 -12.16 12.57 -4.44
CA ALA A 89 -11.33 13.38 -3.53
C ALA A 89 -11.41 12.81 -2.12
N PRO A 90 -10.39 13.05 -1.28
CA PRO A 90 -10.44 12.59 0.11
C PRO A 90 -11.66 13.13 0.84
N ARG A 91 -12.29 12.25 1.64
CA ARG A 91 -13.42 12.65 2.48
C ARG A 91 -12.89 13.20 3.81
N PRO A 92 -13.74 13.93 4.56
CA PRO A 92 -13.32 14.45 5.87
C PRO A 92 -12.88 13.36 6.86
N ASP A 93 -13.35 12.12 6.69
CA ASP A 93 -12.99 11.02 7.57
C ASP A 93 -11.70 10.29 7.15
N MET A 94 -10.97 10.82 6.16
CA MET A 94 -9.69 10.23 5.78
C MET A 94 -8.72 10.28 6.96
N PRO A 95 -8.08 9.13 7.29
CA PRO A 95 -7.16 9.12 8.43
C PRO A 95 -5.90 9.93 8.12
N ASP A 96 -5.48 10.74 9.11
CA ASP A 96 -4.25 11.50 9.01
C ASP A 96 -3.02 10.60 8.90
N ALA A 97 -3.18 9.34 9.34
CA ALA A 97 -2.10 8.38 9.34
C ALA A 97 -1.75 7.80 7.98
N ALA A 98 -2.55 8.09 6.95
CA ALA A 98 -2.18 7.70 5.58
C ALA A 98 -1.04 8.59 5.10
N ASP A 99 -0.07 7.99 4.44
CA ASP A 99 1.13 8.72 4.00
C ASP A 99 0.91 9.41 2.66
N ALA A 100 -0.01 8.91 1.85
CA ALA A 100 -0.29 9.52 0.55
C ALA A 100 -1.69 9.14 0.08
N TYR A 101 -2.23 9.96 -0.80
CA TYR A 101 -3.53 9.75 -1.42
C TYR A 101 -3.42 10.12 -2.89
N LEU A 102 -3.80 9.20 -3.77
CA LEU A 102 -3.81 9.45 -5.21
C LEU A 102 -5.21 9.28 -5.76
N THR A 103 -5.60 10.15 -6.68
CA THR A 103 -6.92 10.10 -7.30
C THR A 103 -6.82 9.42 -8.66
N LYS A 104 -7.70 8.46 -8.92
CA LYS A 104 -7.75 7.78 -10.21
C LYS A 104 -8.23 8.73 -11.31
N PRO A 105 -7.76 8.56 -12.53
CA PRO A 105 -6.79 7.56 -12.96
C PRO A 105 -5.36 7.97 -12.58
N VAL A 106 -4.59 7.00 -12.11
CA VAL A 106 -3.20 7.26 -11.69
C VAL A 106 -2.28 6.73 -12.79
N PRO A 107 -1.50 7.61 -13.43
CA PRO A 107 -0.52 7.15 -14.41
C PRO A 107 0.49 6.20 -13.73
N PRO A 108 0.87 5.11 -14.39
CA PRO A 108 1.80 4.14 -13.77
C PRO A 108 3.10 4.77 -13.29
N ALA A 109 3.66 5.70 -14.04
CA ALA A 109 4.90 6.35 -13.65
C ALA A 109 4.74 7.17 -12.36
N VAL A 110 3.57 7.80 -12.17
CA VAL A 110 3.29 8.56 -10.95
C VAL A 110 3.18 7.63 -9.75
N LEU A 111 2.49 6.52 -9.92
CA LEU A 111 2.34 5.54 -8.84
C LEU A 111 3.70 4.97 -8.43
N ILE A 112 4.49 4.55 -9.40
CA ILE A 112 5.81 3.97 -9.13
C ILE A 112 6.71 4.97 -8.42
N ALA A 113 6.73 6.22 -8.91
CA ALA A 113 7.54 7.26 -8.30
C ALA A 113 7.11 7.53 -6.85
N ARG A 114 5.81 7.55 -6.62
CA ARG A 114 5.29 7.81 -5.28
C ARG A 114 5.65 6.70 -4.31
N LEU A 115 5.59 5.46 -4.76
CA LEU A 115 5.98 4.33 -3.94
C LEU A 115 7.46 4.40 -3.55
N HIS A 116 8.32 4.72 -4.51
CA HIS A 116 9.74 4.88 -4.21
C HIS A 116 9.98 6.03 -3.23
N GLU A 117 9.27 7.15 -3.38
CA GLU A 117 9.39 8.27 -2.46
C GLU A 117 9.01 7.88 -1.03
N LEU A 118 7.91 7.15 -0.89
CA LEU A 118 7.44 6.74 0.44
C LEU A 118 8.36 5.74 1.10
N LEU A 119 9.07 4.95 0.32
CA LEU A 119 10.01 3.97 0.85
C LEU A 119 11.35 4.59 1.26
N GLN A 120 11.76 5.68 0.62
CA GLN A 120 13.06 6.28 0.88
C GLN A 120 13.28 6.78 2.30
N PRO A 121 12.35 7.54 2.90
CA PRO A 121 12.54 7.97 4.30
C PRO A 121 12.68 6.79 5.24
N HIS A 122 11.94 5.72 4.98
CA HIS A 122 11.99 4.50 5.79
C HIS A 122 13.38 3.86 5.69
N LEU A 123 13.91 3.76 4.48
CA LEU A 123 15.24 3.21 4.26
C LEU A 123 16.33 4.07 4.89
N LEU A 124 16.19 5.39 4.79
CA LEU A 124 17.15 6.30 5.39
C LEU A 124 17.15 6.18 6.92
N ALA A 125 15.97 6.07 7.51
CA ALA A 125 15.86 5.88 8.96
C ALA A 125 16.56 4.59 9.39
N ALA A 126 16.34 3.50 8.64
CA ALA A 126 16.98 2.23 8.92
C ALA A 126 18.50 2.32 8.80
N ALA A 127 18.99 3.05 7.81
CA ALA A 127 20.43 3.19 7.58
C ALA A 127 21.12 3.98 8.67
N ARG A 128 20.39 4.83 9.39
CA ARG A 128 20.95 5.68 10.44
C ARG A 128 20.95 5.01 11.81
N SER A 129 20.18 3.96 11.96
CA SER A 129 20.05 3.32 13.28
C SER A 129 21.17 2.37 13.64
#